data_e8ea6d9934fdd4ce0597fbec932bc9cc
#
_entry.id   e8ea6d9934fdd4ce0597fbec932bc9cc
#
_cell.length_a   1.000
_cell.length_b   1.000
_cell.length_c   1.000
_cell.angle_alpha   90.00
_cell.angle_beta   90.00
_cell.angle_gamma   90.00
#
_symmetry.space_group_name_H-M   'P 1'
#
loop_
_entity.id
_entity.type
_entity.pdbx_description
1 polymer ?
#
loop_
_entity_poly.entity_id
_entity_poly.type
_entity_poly.pdbx_seq_one_letter_code
_entity_poly.pdbx_strand_id
1 'polypeptide(L)'
;MIIGNKLESINEINELNLNKFPEQLFNISEENEVEKFLDSYPADFYAIRDKSKAGGTFKLKVARDDVLNEIKGYSLFTINVSSANYVDNQLLVGEIEFLSNDEVYATLSIDPTASVRDALSNPSFNFKTNIFDKRLNDIPYFDYIYKYISDNNLYDVVVEFALFDKGVGIKDEKIIVYELRTHY
;
A
#
# COMPACT_ATOMS: atom_id res chain seq x y z
N MET A 1 -4.36 -15.52 -12.52
CA MET A 1 -4.00 -14.08 -12.44
C MET A 1 -2.50 -13.96 -12.65
N ILE A 2 -2.04 -13.06 -13.53
CA ILE A 2 -0.62 -12.75 -13.72
C ILE A 2 -0.48 -11.23 -13.59
N ILE A 3 0.30 -10.78 -12.62
CA ILE A 3 0.51 -9.36 -12.32
C ILE A 3 2.02 -9.10 -12.39
N GLY A 4 2.47 -8.53 -13.50
CA GLY A 4 3.89 -8.34 -13.79
C GLY A 4 4.39 -6.91 -13.72
N ASN A 5 3.48 -5.96 -13.55
CA ASN A 5 3.86 -4.55 -13.46
C ASN A 5 2.86 -3.75 -12.60
N LYS A 6 3.25 -2.53 -12.29
CA LYS A 6 2.47 -1.69 -11.37
C LYS A 6 1.10 -1.28 -11.91
N LEU A 7 0.94 -1.13 -13.22
CA LEU A 7 -0.35 -0.77 -13.83
C LEU A 7 -1.33 -1.94 -13.71
N GLU A 8 -0.87 -3.17 -13.97
CA GLU A 8 -1.66 -4.39 -13.77
C GLU A 8 -2.07 -4.54 -12.31
N SER A 9 -1.15 -4.27 -11.37
CA SER A 9 -1.45 -4.26 -9.94
C SER A 9 -2.55 -3.27 -9.58
N ILE A 10 -2.49 -2.04 -10.06
CA ILE A 10 -3.51 -1.01 -9.82
C ILE A 10 -4.87 -1.46 -10.38
N ASN A 11 -4.89 -1.99 -11.60
CA ASN A 11 -6.10 -2.48 -12.22
C ASN A 11 -6.73 -3.63 -11.42
N GLU A 12 -5.92 -4.58 -10.99
CA GLU A 12 -6.39 -5.73 -10.21
C GLU A 12 -6.94 -5.31 -8.82
N ILE A 13 -6.23 -4.39 -8.13
CA ILE A 13 -6.72 -3.81 -6.86
C ILE A 13 -8.09 -3.16 -7.05
N ASN A 14 -8.30 -2.46 -8.17
CA ASN A 14 -9.58 -1.83 -8.48
C ASN A 14 -10.67 -2.85 -8.85
N GLU A 15 -10.34 -3.84 -9.69
CA GLU A 15 -11.28 -4.89 -10.11
C GLU A 15 -11.75 -5.75 -8.94
N LEU A 16 -10.84 -6.10 -8.03
CA LEU A 16 -11.15 -6.83 -6.80
C LEU A 16 -11.78 -5.92 -5.72
N ASN A 17 -11.88 -4.62 -5.98
CA ASN A 17 -12.41 -3.64 -5.04
C ASN A 17 -11.73 -3.71 -3.66
N LEU A 18 -10.40 -3.86 -3.64
CA LEU A 18 -9.62 -3.91 -2.41
C LEU A 18 -9.49 -2.52 -1.80
N ASN A 19 -9.35 -2.46 -0.47
CA ASN A 19 -9.20 -1.20 0.22
C ASN A 19 -7.83 -0.57 -0.05
N LYS A 20 -7.81 0.70 -0.38
CA LYS A 20 -6.61 1.51 -0.66
C LYS A 20 -6.80 2.95 -0.19
N PHE A 21 -5.72 3.70 -0.08
CA PHE A 21 -5.84 5.15 0.04
C PHE A 21 -6.34 5.77 -1.29
N PRO A 22 -7.14 6.84 -1.24
CA PRO A 22 -7.50 7.59 -2.44
C PRO A 22 -6.24 7.97 -3.22
N GLU A 23 -6.21 7.64 -4.50
CA GLU A 23 -5.10 7.92 -5.42
C GLU A 23 -5.62 8.34 -6.79
N GLN A 24 -4.95 9.28 -7.44
CA GLN A 24 -5.26 9.68 -8.79
C GLN A 24 -3.99 10.04 -9.57
N LEU A 25 -3.98 9.70 -10.87
CA LEU A 25 -2.96 10.10 -11.83
C LEU A 25 -3.34 11.43 -12.46
N PHE A 26 -2.36 12.34 -12.56
CA PHE A 26 -2.53 13.67 -13.15
C PHE A 26 -1.42 13.96 -14.16
N ASN A 27 -1.72 14.83 -15.11
CA ASN A 27 -0.72 15.52 -15.91
C ASN A 27 -0.64 17.00 -15.54
N ILE A 28 0.41 17.69 -15.98
CA ILE A 28 0.72 19.06 -15.55
C ILE A 28 -0.36 20.09 -15.89
N SER A 29 -1.23 19.80 -16.88
CA SER A 29 -2.33 20.69 -17.26
C SER A 29 -3.56 20.60 -16.35
N GLU A 30 -3.56 19.70 -15.36
CA GLU A 30 -4.70 19.35 -14.52
C GLU A 30 -4.64 19.94 -13.11
N GLU A 31 -4.02 21.11 -12.92
CA GLU A 31 -3.88 21.74 -11.59
C GLU A 31 -5.24 21.94 -10.89
N ASN A 32 -6.28 22.32 -11.62
CA ASN A 32 -7.64 22.43 -11.05
C ASN A 32 -8.20 21.08 -10.60
N GLU A 33 -7.86 20.00 -11.29
CA GLU A 33 -8.30 18.65 -10.89
C GLU A 33 -7.52 18.17 -9.66
N VAL A 34 -6.26 18.59 -9.51
CA VAL A 34 -5.48 18.36 -8.28
C VAL A 34 -6.16 19.02 -7.09
N GLU A 35 -6.55 20.29 -7.18
CA GLU A 35 -7.26 20.97 -6.10
C GLU A 35 -8.58 20.28 -5.75
N LYS A 36 -9.37 19.85 -6.73
CA LYS A 36 -10.59 19.07 -6.52
C LYS A 36 -10.33 17.76 -5.79
N PHE A 37 -9.25 17.06 -6.14
CA PHE A 37 -8.84 15.83 -5.46
C PHE A 37 -8.51 16.12 -3.98
N LEU A 38 -7.71 17.15 -3.70
CA LEU A 38 -7.33 17.54 -2.34
C LEU A 38 -8.57 17.93 -1.50
N ASP A 39 -9.56 18.58 -2.11
CA ASP A 39 -10.81 18.96 -1.45
C ASP A 39 -11.74 17.77 -1.22
N SER A 40 -11.74 16.80 -2.15
CA SER A 40 -12.54 15.59 -2.04
C SER A 40 -11.99 14.60 -1.00
N TYR A 41 -10.67 14.62 -0.78
CA TYR A 41 -9.98 13.72 0.15
C TYR A 41 -9.07 14.53 1.08
N PRO A 42 -9.64 15.33 2.00
CA PRO A 42 -8.87 16.20 2.87
C PRO A 42 -7.99 15.39 3.84
N ALA A 43 -6.72 15.74 3.88
CA ALA A 43 -5.71 15.13 4.75
C ALA A 43 -4.60 16.14 5.04
N ASP A 44 -3.82 15.93 6.11
CA ASP A 44 -2.68 16.77 6.43
C ASP A 44 -1.51 16.51 5.47
N PHE A 45 -1.33 15.25 5.07
CA PHE A 45 -0.23 14.82 4.23
C PHE A 45 -0.68 13.98 3.03
N TYR A 46 0.01 14.21 1.91
CA TYR A 46 -0.14 13.45 0.66
C TYR A 46 1.19 12.82 0.26
N ALA A 47 1.11 11.70 -0.45
CA ALA A 47 2.25 11.11 -1.11
C ALA A 47 2.20 11.46 -2.60
N ILE A 48 3.34 11.86 -3.16
CA ILE A 48 3.46 12.28 -4.56
C ILE A 48 4.56 11.47 -5.22
N ARG A 49 4.26 10.93 -6.40
CA ARG A 49 5.24 10.20 -7.22
C ARG A 49 5.32 10.80 -8.61
N ASP A 50 6.51 11.25 -8.99
CA ASP A 50 6.82 11.64 -10.37
C ASP A 50 6.81 10.37 -11.26
N LYS A 51 5.98 10.40 -12.29
CA LYS A 51 5.82 9.36 -13.32
C LYS A 51 6.35 9.78 -14.68
N SER A 52 6.85 11.01 -14.80
CA SER A 52 7.33 11.58 -16.06
C SER A 52 8.60 10.89 -16.57
N LYS A 53 9.32 10.17 -15.70
CA LYS A 53 10.53 9.42 -16.04
C LYS A 53 10.68 8.17 -15.15
N ALA A 54 11.42 7.19 -15.62
CA ALA A 54 11.81 6.04 -14.82
C ALA A 54 12.68 6.50 -13.63
N GLY A 55 12.39 5.99 -12.44
CA GLY A 55 13.10 6.36 -11.21
C GLY A 55 12.79 7.78 -10.72
N GLY A 56 11.65 8.34 -11.11
CA GLY A 56 11.18 9.65 -10.65
C GLY A 56 11.03 9.73 -9.13
N THR A 57 11.05 10.95 -8.61
CA THR A 57 10.99 11.25 -7.18
C THR A 57 9.71 10.71 -6.54
N PHE A 58 9.84 10.14 -5.36
CA PHE A 58 8.72 9.79 -4.49
C PHE A 58 8.86 10.54 -3.17
N LYS A 59 7.81 11.24 -2.76
CA LYS A 59 7.72 11.89 -1.45
C LYS A 59 6.49 11.40 -0.72
N LEU A 60 6.69 10.84 0.46
CA LEU A 60 5.62 10.23 1.27
C LEU A 60 4.84 11.26 2.09
N LYS A 61 5.46 12.37 2.49
CA LYS A 61 4.89 13.32 3.46
C LYS A 61 4.97 14.75 2.93
N VAL A 62 4.08 15.09 2.02
CA VAL A 62 3.93 16.45 1.49
C VAL A 62 2.71 17.08 2.14
N ALA A 63 2.90 18.22 2.84
CA ALA A 63 1.79 18.94 3.44
C ALA A 63 0.82 19.44 2.35
N ARG A 64 -0.47 19.53 2.66
CA ARG A 64 -1.49 19.96 1.70
C ARG A 64 -1.12 21.25 0.98
N ASP A 65 -0.64 22.25 1.72
CA ASP A 65 -0.32 23.57 1.17
C ASP A 65 0.91 23.55 0.25
N ASP A 66 1.75 22.53 0.36
CA ASP A 66 2.97 22.38 -0.44
C ASP A 66 2.74 21.55 -1.72
N VAL A 67 1.58 20.87 -1.87
CA VAL A 67 1.34 19.94 -2.99
C VAL A 67 1.51 20.63 -4.35
N LEU A 68 0.87 21.78 -4.56
CA LEU A 68 0.93 22.48 -5.85
C LEU A 68 2.33 22.96 -6.18
N ASN A 69 3.13 23.31 -5.16
CA ASN A 69 4.52 23.69 -5.36
C ASN A 69 5.40 22.47 -5.68
N GLU A 70 5.13 21.34 -5.03
CA GLU A 70 5.89 20.11 -5.21
C GLU A 70 5.75 19.51 -6.62
N ILE A 71 4.56 19.58 -7.21
CA ILE A 71 4.30 19.03 -8.55
C ILE A 71 4.83 19.90 -9.69
N LYS A 72 5.32 21.11 -9.40
CA LYS A 72 5.95 21.98 -10.42
C LYS A 72 7.13 21.23 -11.04
N GLY A 73 7.11 21.13 -12.36
CA GLY A 73 8.12 20.42 -13.14
C GLY A 73 7.87 18.93 -13.35
N TYR A 74 6.80 18.37 -12.78
CA TYR A 74 6.36 17.02 -13.12
C TYR A 74 5.36 17.08 -14.29
N SER A 75 5.62 16.33 -15.37
CA SER A 75 4.70 16.27 -16.51
C SER A 75 3.59 15.24 -16.31
N LEU A 76 3.88 14.18 -15.55
CA LEU A 76 2.96 13.12 -15.19
C LEU A 76 3.27 12.68 -13.75
N PHE A 77 2.26 12.58 -12.88
CA PHE A 77 2.47 12.25 -11.47
C PHE A 77 1.21 11.63 -10.84
N THR A 78 1.39 10.90 -9.74
CA THR A 78 0.30 10.44 -8.90
C THR A 78 0.30 11.19 -7.58
N ILE A 79 -0.90 11.47 -7.06
CA ILE A 79 -1.13 11.94 -5.70
C ILE A 79 -2.03 10.94 -4.99
N ASN A 80 -1.68 10.57 -3.78
CA ASN A 80 -2.54 9.78 -2.91
C ASN A 80 -2.54 10.35 -1.48
N VAL A 81 -3.61 10.09 -0.73
CA VAL A 81 -3.61 10.34 0.72
C VAL A 81 -2.51 9.48 1.34
N SER A 82 -1.64 10.11 2.13
CA SER A 82 -0.46 9.44 2.66
C SER A 82 -0.75 8.59 3.90
N SER A 83 -0.10 7.44 4.01
CA SER A 83 -0.03 6.66 5.26
C SER A 83 0.58 7.45 6.42
N ALA A 84 1.34 8.51 6.14
CA ALA A 84 1.91 9.41 7.15
C ALA A 84 0.84 10.07 8.05
N ASN A 85 -0.43 10.16 7.59
CA ASN A 85 -1.55 10.62 8.43
C ASN A 85 -1.95 9.61 9.52
N TYR A 86 -1.47 8.37 9.45
CA TYR A 86 -1.93 7.25 10.28
C TYR A 86 -0.79 6.52 11.00
N VAL A 87 0.37 7.14 11.16
CA VAL A 87 1.55 6.50 11.80
C VAL A 87 1.23 5.99 13.21
N ASP A 88 0.43 6.70 13.98
CA ASP A 88 0.04 6.31 15.34
C ASP A 88 -0.93 5.11 15.37
N ASN A 89 -1.46 4.72 14.21
CA ASN A 89 -2.46 3.66 14.07
C ASN A 89 -1.93 2.46 13.27
N GLN A 90 -0.75 2.57 12.65
CA GLN A 90 -0.14 1.49 11.89
C GLN A 90 0.41 0.43 12.83
N LEU A 91 -0.07 -0.81 12.68
CA LEU A 91 0.34 -1.96 13.50
C LEU A 91 1.37 -2.82 12.80
N LEU A 92 1.27 -2.92 11.48
CA LEU A 92 2.08 -3.82 10.67
C LEU A 92 2.17 -3.29 9.23
N VAL A 93 3.33 -3.47 8.60
CA VAL A 93 3.54 -3.12 7.19
C VAL A 93 4.55 -4.08 6.56
N GLY A 94 4.40 -4.36 5.28
CA GLY A 94 5.33 -5.17 4.51
C GLY A 94 4.65 -5.95 3.42
N GLU A 95 5.14 -7.17 3.18
CA GLU A 95 4.58 -8.06 2.18
C GLU A 95 4.33 -9.46 2.75
N ILE A 96 3.28 -10.10 2.25
CA ILE A 96 2.91 -11.47 2.58
C ILE A 96 2.41 -12.19 1.33
N GLU A 97 2.68 -13.48 1.25
CA GLU A 97 2.18 -14.36 0.22
C GLU A 97 1.71 -15.67 0.86
N PHE A 98 0.47 -16.04 0.60
CA PHE A 98 -0.06 -17.36 0.93
C PHE A 98 -0.13 -18.17 -0.35
N LEU A 99 0.56 -19.31 -0.36
CA LEU A 99 0.57 -20.21 -1.50
C LEU A 99 -0.56 -21.25 -1.38
N SER A 100 -1.00 -21.74 -2.54
CA SER A 100 -2.04 -22.78 -2.63
C SER A 100 -1.65 -24.11 -1.97
N ASN A 101 -0.35 -24.32 -1.69
CA ASN A 101 0.19 -25.51 -1.02
C ASN A 101 0.38 -25.34 0.50
N ASP A 102 -0.31 -24.39 1.11
CA ASP A 102 -0.22 -24.03 2.54
C ASP A 102 1.13 -23.42 2.99
N GLU A 103 2.00 -23.04 2.09
CA GLU A 103 3.20 -22.25 2.43
C GLU A 103 2.87 -20.77 2.60
N VAL A 104 3.63 -20.11 3.47
CA VAL A 104 3.53 -18.67 3.75
C VAL A 104 4.90 -18.05 3.66
N TYR A 105 5.00 -16.95 2.89
CA TYR A 105 6.15 -16.06 2.88
C TYR A 105 5.72 -14.72 3.45
N ALA A 106 6.43 -14.22 4.47
CA ALA A 106 6.10 -12.95 5.10
C ALA A 106 7.37 -12.20 5.45
N THR A 107 7.43 -10.93 5.05
CA THR A 107 8.49 -9.98 5.41
C THR A 107 7.79 -8.70 5.90
N LEU A 108 7.73 -8.53 7.21
CA LEU A 108 6.85 -7.58 7.87
C LEU A 108 7.59 -6.78 8.94
N SER A 109 7.18 -5.54 9.19
CA SER A 109 7.65 -4.69 10.27
C SER A 109 6.50 -4.23 11.16
N ILE A 110 6.74 -4.20 12.47
CA ILE A 110 5.85 -3.59 13.48
C ILE A 110 6.22 -2.14 13.79
N ASP A 111 7.24 -1.59 13.13
CA ASP A 111 7.57 -0.18 13.28
C ASP A 111 6.45 0.67 12.65
N PRO A 112 5.75 1.51 13.45
CA PRO A 112 4.62 2.29 12.97
C PRO A 112 5.02 3.36 11.94
N THR A 113 6.30 3.68 11.83
CA THR A 113 6.84 4.67 10.90
C THR A 113 7.39 4.05 9.62
N ALA A 114 7.53 2.72 9.57
CA ALA A 114 8.11 2.02 8.43
C ALA A 114 7.19 2.09 7.19
N SER A 115 7.81 2.24 6.03
CA SER A 115 7.20 1.93 4.74
C SER A 115 7.37 0.43 4.41
N VAL A 116 6.73 -0.05 3.34
CA VAL A 116 6.99 -1.41 2.82
C VAL A 116 8.48 -1.62 2.56
N ARG A 117 9.13 -0.65 1.94
CA ARG A 117 10.57 -0.71 1.63
C ARG A 117 11.43 -0.85 2.90
N ASP A 118 11.07 -0.13 3.97
CA ASP A 118 11.77 -0.22 5.26
C ASP A 118 11.56 -1.60 5.88
N ALA A 119 10.35 -2.13 5.82
CA ALA A 119 10.02 -3.48 6.29
C ALA A 119 10.83 -4.56 5.55
N LEU A 120 11.01 -4.44 4.23
CA LEU A 120 11.81 -5.37 3.45
C LEU A 120 13.30 -5.29 3.78
N SER A 121 13.80 -4.11 4.14
CA SER A 121 15.22 -3.88 4.47
C SER A 121 15.57 -4.28 5.90
N ASN A 122 14.63 -4.10 6.85
CA ASN A 122 14.83 -4.36 8.27
C ASN A 122 13.55 -4.94 8.90
N PRO A 123 13.18 -6.19 8.60
CA PRO A 123 11.93 -6.78 9.05
C PRO A 123 11.96 -7.14 10.54
N SER A 124 10.79 -6.99 11.19
CA SER A 124 10.52 -7.60 12.51
C SER A 124 10.21 -9.09 12.38
N PHE A 125 9.59 -9.48 11.27
CA PHE A 125 9.26 -10.86 10.93
C PHE A 125 9.73 -11.16 9.51
N ASN A 126 10.41 -12.28 9.35
CA ASN A 126 10.84 -12.79 8.05
C ASN A 126 10.69 -14.32 8.04
N PHE A 127 9.58 -14.80 7.48
CA PHE A 127 9.23 -16.21 7.48
C PHE A 127 9.08 -16.76 6.07
N LYS A 128 9.64 -17.96 5.89
CA LYS A 128 9.23 -18.92 4.86
C LYS A 128 8.85 -20.20 5.57
N THR A 129 7.56 -20.45 5.73
CA THR A 129 7.07 -21.53 6.56
C THR A 129 5.72 -22.09 6.08
N ASN A 130 5.14 -23.03 6.80
CA ASN A 130 3.81 -23.53 6.56
C ASN A 130 2.78 -22.77 7.42
N ILE A 131 1.56 -22.64 6.94
CA ILE A 131 0.46 -21.92 7.61
C ILE A 131 0.16 -22.46 9.04
N PHE A 132 0.56 -23.69 9.34
CA PHE A 132 0.38 -24.29 10.68
C PHE A 132 1.53 -23.98 11.65
N ASP A 133 2.54 -23.22 11.23
CA ASP A 133 3.67 -22.85 12.08
C ASP A 133 3.20 -21.90 13.19
N LYS A 134 3.43 -22.30 14.43
CA LYS A 134 3.02 -21.53 15.61
C LYS A 134 3.65 -20.15 15.71
N ARG A 135 4.80 -19.91 15.06
CA ARG A 135 5.47 -18.60 15.02
C ARG A 135 4.62 -17.54 14.31
N LEU A 136 3.71 -17.95 13.44
CA LEU A 136 2.77 -17.03 12.79
C LEU A 136 1.83 -16.37 13.79
N ASN A 137 1.59 -16.98 14.97
CA ASN A 137 0.80 -16.38 16.04
C ASN A 137 1.47 -15.15 16.68
N ASP A 138 2.79 -14.96 16.46
CA ASP A 138 3.52 -13.79 16.93
C ASP A 138 3.28 -12.56 16.02
N ILE A 139 2.75 -12.78 14.80
CA ILE A 139 2.37 -11.71 13.89
C ILE A 139 1.04 -11.10 14.38
N PRO A 140 1.00 -9.78 14.66
CA PRO A 140 -0.23 -9.12 15.08
C PRO A 140 -1.37 -9.34 14.09
N TYR A 141 -2.51 -9.79 14.60
CA TYR A 141 -3.74 -9.99 13.81
C TYR A 141 -3.57 -10.95 12.61
N PHE A 142 -2.72 -11.98 12.73
CA PHE A 142 -2.46 -12.92 11.64
C PHE A 142 -3.74 -13.55 11.09
N ASP A 143 -4.67 -13.97 11.94
CA ASP A 143 -5.95 -14.58 11.54
C ASP A 143 -6.81 -13.58 10.70
N TYR A 144 -6.76 -12.31 11.04
CA TYR A 144 -7.46 -11.26 10.29
C TYR A 144 -6.84 -11.09 8.89
N ILE A 145 -5.51 -11.08 8.79
CA ILE A 145 -4.79 -11.01 7.52
C ILE A 145 -5.09 -12.23 6.66
N TYR A 146 -5.00 -13.42 7.24
CA TYR A 146 -5.31 -14.67 6.54
C TYR A 146 -6.75 -14.69 6.00
N LYS A 147 -7.71 -14.30 6.84
CA LYS A 147 -9.10 -14.18 6.43
C LYS A 147 -9.28 -13.19 5.26
N TYR A 148 -8.64 -12.04 5.32
CA TYR A 148 -8.67 -11.05 4.25
C TYR A 148 -8.15 -11.62 2.92
N ILE A 149 -7.01 -12.32 2.95
CA ILE A 149 -6.42 -12.98 1.78
C ILE A 149 -7.38 -14.04 1.22
N SER A 150 -7.96 -14.87 2.09
CA SER A 150 -8.90 -15.92 1.71
C SER A 150 -10.19 -15.37 1.12
N ASP A 151 -10.80 -14.38 1.75
CA ASP A 151 -12.06 -13.78 1.30
C ASP A 151 -11.92 -13.10 -0.08
N ASN A 152 -10.74 -12.59 -0.40
CA ASN A 152 -10.43 -11.94 -1.67
C ASN A 152 -9.72 -12.86 -2.67
N ASN A 153 -9.53 -14.14 -2.35
CA ASN A 153 -8.87 -15.14 -3.19
C ASN A 153 -7.47 -14.71 -3.68
N LEU A 154 -6.66 -14.14 -2.78
CA LEU A 154 -5.32 -13.63 -3.06
C LEU A 154 -4.22 -14.67 -2.80
N TYR A 155 -4.47 -15.94 -3.15
CA TYR A 155 -3.46 -16.99 -3.08
C TYR A 155 -2.51 -16.91 -4.28
N ASP A 156 -1.26 -17.30 -4.07
CA ASP A 156 -0.18 -17.25 -5.05
C ASP A 156 0.10 -15.81 -5.57
N VAL A 157 -0.20 -14.84 -4.72
CA VAL A 157 0.00 -13.41 -4.99
C VAL A 157 0.75 -12.79 -3.82
N VAL A 158 1.84 -12.10 -4.10
CA VAL A 158 2.51 -11.24 -3.11
C VAL A 158 1.67 -10.00 -2.90
N VAL A 159 1.25 -9.77 -1.67
CA VAL A 159 0.45 -8.62 -1.26
C VAL A 159 1.32 -7.67 -0.44
N GLU A 160 1.61 -6.49 -0.98
CA GLU A 160 2.17 -5.38 -0.21
C GLU A 160 1.04 -4.64 0.49
N PHE A 161 1.11 -4.52 1.81
CA PHE A 161 0.02 -3.98 2.60
C PHE A 161 0.49 -3.28 3.87
N ALA A 162 -0.43 -2.55 4.49
CA ALA A 162 -0.34 -2.16 5.88
C ALA A 162 -1.63 -2.51 6.63
N LEU A 163 -1.48 -2.83 7.91
CA LEU A 163 -2.57 -3.07 8.85
C LEU A 163 -2.63 -1.93 9.86
N PHE A 164 -3.83 -1.42 10.09
CA PHE A 164 -4.11 -0.35 11.05
C PHE A 164 -5.02 -0.84 12.18
N ASP A 165 -4.97 -0.19 13.33
CA ASP A 165 -5.83 -0.53 14.48
C ASP A 165 -7.29 -0.09 14.28
N LYS A 166 -7.54 0.79 13.31
CA LYS A 166 -8.85 1.31 12.92
C LYS A 166 -9.06 1.22 11.41
N GLY A 167 -10.30 1.46 10.96
CA GLY A 167 -10.62 1.59 9.55
C GLY A 167 -9.96 2.82 8.93
N VAL A 168 -9.41 2.66 7.75
CA VAL A 168 -8.78 3.70 6.91
C VAL A 168 -9.05 3.41 5.44
N GLY A 169 -8.69 4.35 4.57
CA GLY A 169 -8.82 4.19 3.13
C GLY A 169 -10.25 4.36 2.62
N ILE A 170 -10.46 4.06 1.34
CA ILE A 170 -11.75 4.30 0.66
C ILE A 170 -12.89 3.40 1.17
N LYS A 171 -12.57 2.25 1.78
CA LYS A 171 -13.54 1.27 2.30
C LYS A 171 -13.63 1.26 3.82
N ASP A 172 -12.88 2.10 4.52
CA ASP A 172 -12.86 2.14 5.99
C ASP A 172 -12.56 0.76 6.61
N GLU A 173 -11.59 0.04 6.05
CA GLU A 173 -11.12 -1.25 6.51
C GLU A 173 -9.73 -1.13 7.16
N LYS A 174 -9.34 -2.11 7.97
CA LYS A 174 -8.04 -2.10 8.68
C LYS A 174 -6.85 -2.42 7.78
N ILE A 175 -7.06 -3.09 6.65
CA ILE A 175 -6.01 -3.40 5.69
C ILE A 175 -6.07 -2.43 4.52
N ILE A 176 -4.91 -1.86 4.19
CA ILE A 176 -4.64 -1.13 2.96
C ILE A 176 -3.74 -2.00 2.08
N VAL A 177 -4.13 -2.20 0.84
CA VAL A 177 -3.31 -2.86 -0.18
C VAL A 177 -2.59 -1.81 -1.01
N TYR A 178 -1.26 -1.91 -1.08
CA TYR A 178 -0.42 -0.99 -1.86
C TYR A 178 -0.06 -1.54 -3.23
N GLU A 179 0.24 -2.83 -3.30
CA GLU A 179 0.64 -3.50 -4.54
C GLU A 179 0.34 -4.99 -4.48
N LEU A 180 -0.01 -5.53 -5.63
CA LEU A 180 -0.11 -6.96 -5.90
C LEU A 180 0.90 -7.35 -6.97
N ARG A 181 1.57 -8.49 -6.80
CA ARG A 181 2.43 -9.06 -7.85
C ARG A 181 2.45 -10.59 -7.79
N THR A 182 2.67 -11.21 -8.93
CA THR A 182 2.87 -12.66 -9.01
C THR A 182 4.34 -12.96 -9.30
N HIS A 183 4.84 -14.10 -8.84
CA HIS A 183 6.12 -14.61 -9.25
C HIS A 183 6.03 -15.18 -10.67
N TYR A 184 7.11 -15.07 -11.43
CA TYR A 184 7.27 -15.67 -12.75
C TYR A 184 8.04 -16.99 -12.67
#